data_8ed2384d42bb312d867fc43cdc1df4da
#
_entry.id   8ed2384d42bb312d867fc43cdc1df4da
#
_cell.length_a   1.000
_cell.length_b   1.000
_cell.length_c   1.000
_cell.angle_alpha   90.00
_cell.angle_beta   90.00
_cell.angle_gamma   90.00
#
_symmetry.space_group_name_H-M   'P 1'
#
loop_
_entity.id
_entity.type
_entity.pdbx_description
1 polymer ?
#
loop_
_entity_poly.entity_id
_entity_poly.type
_entity_poly.pdbx_seq_one_letter_code
_entity_poly.pdbx_strand_id
1 'polypeptide(L)'
;MRVRNFCAGPAVIPEAVLAEVKSELLEWGSSGMSIMEMSHRSSIFDDVAMTAKQDFIDLLNISDDYDVLFLQGGATHQFSMIPMNFSSKDDSA
;
A
#
# COMPACT_ATOMS: atom_id res chain seq x y z
N MET A 1 17.43 9.19 20.36
CA MET A 1 17.98 8.37 19.27
C MET A 1 16.92 7.35 18.87
N ARG A 2 16.56 7.23 17.59
CA ARG A 2 15.57 6.25 17.13
C ARG A 2 16.16 4.84 17.15
N VAL A 3 15.33 3.86 17.54
CA VAL A 3 15.68 2.44 17.47
C VAL A 3 15.78 2.00 16.01
N ARG A 4 16.75 1.17 15.69
CA ARG A 4 16.86 0.48 14.39
C ARG A 4 15.95 -0.75 14.42
N ASN A 5 14.77 -0.61 13.83
CA ASN A 5 13.78 -1.70 13.77
C ASN A 5 13.97 -2.49 12.47
N PHE A 6 14.27 -3.79 12.61
CA PHE A 6 14.45 -4.73 11.49
C PHE A 6 13.27 -5.72 11.36
N CYS A 7 12.10 -5.42 11.97
CA CYS A 7 10.91 -6.23 11.77
C CYS A 7 10.48 -6.22 10.30
N ALA A 8 9.90 -7.32 9.86
CA ALA A 8 9.33 -7.43 8.52
C ALA A 8 8.08 -6.54 8.32
N GLY A 9 7.34 -6.29 9.40
CA GLY A 9 6.18 -5.40 9.48
C GLY A 9 5.48 -5.55 10.83
N PRO A 10 5.13 -4.43 11.49
CA PRO A 10 5.46 -3.03 11.18
C PRO A 10 6.97 -2.76 11.18
N ALA A 11 7.45 -2.07 10.18
CA ALA A 11 8.87 -1.83 9.96
C ALA A 11 9.27 -0.36 10.19
N VAL A 12 10.56 -0.07 10.09
CA VAL A 12 11.05 1.30 10.14
C VAL A 12 10.58 2.09 8.92
N ILE A 13 10.16 3.33 9.17
CA ILE A 13 9.80 4.30 8.14
C ILE A 13 10.85 5.42 8.16
N PRO A 14 11.33 5.92 7.02
CA PRO A 14 12.24 7.06 6.97
C PRO A 14 11.72 8.28 7.72
N GLU A 15 12.59 9.02 8.40
CA GLU A 15 12.18 10.18 9.19
C GLU A 15 11.53 11.28 8.35
N ALA A 16 12.01 11.48 7.13
CA ALA A 16 11.43 12.46 6.21
C ALA A 16 9.96 12.13 5.90
N VAL A 17 9.64 10.85 5.64
CA VAL A 17 8.27 10.39 5.41
C VAL A 17 7.40 10.59 6.64
N LEU A 18 7.92 10.28 7.85
CA LEU A 18 7.18 10.50 9.09
C LEU A 18 6.92 11.99 9.38
N ALA A 19 7.87 12.86 9.01
CA ALA A 19 7.70 14.29 9.14
C ALA A 19 6.61 14.83 8.20
N GLU A 20 6.57 14.32 6.98
CA GLU A 20 5.52 14.63 6.00
C GLU A 20 4.16 14.15 6.48
N VAL A 21 4.02 12.89 6.86
CA VAL A 21 2.79 12.34 7.45
C VAL A 21 2.31 13.18 8.64
N LYS A 22 3.23 13.60 9.52
CA LYS A 22 2.89 14.46 10.66
C LYS A 22 2.33 15.81 10.23
N SER A 23 2.89 16.41 9.18
CA SER A 23 2.44 17.74 8.70
C SER A 23 1.07 17.69 8.06
N GLU A 24 0.68 16.56 7.49
CA GLU A 24 -0.58 16.34 6.76
C GLU A 24 -1.62 15.55 7.57
N LEU A 25 -1.28 15.17 8.80
CA LEU A 25 -2.10 14.26 9.60
C LEU A 25 -3.51 14.79 9.88
N LEU A 26 -3.66 16.10 10.10
CA LEU A 26 -4.95 16.72 10.40
C LEU A 26 -5.69 17.16 9.14
N GLU A 27 -4.95 17.46 8.08
CA GLU A 27 -5.54 17.93 6.84
C GLU A 27 -4.68 17.49 5.65
N TRP A 28 -5.26 16.68 4.78
CA TRP A 28 -4.64 16.29 3.52
C TRP A 28 -4.90 17.34 2.44
N GLY A 29 -3.85 17.99 1.97
CA GLY A 29 -3.95 19.06 0.98
C GLY A 29 -4.88 20.18 1.47
N SER A 30 -5.92 20.48 0.71
CA SER A 30 -6.96 21.45 1.05
C SER A 30 -8.34 20.80 1.28
N SER A 31 -8.36 19.54 1.69
CA SER A 31 -9.59 18.77 1.83
C SER A 31 -10.39 19.10 3.09
N GLY A 32 -9.78 19.75 4.08
CA GLY A 32 -10.38 20.03 5.39
C GLY A 32 -10.49 18.82 6.31
N MET A 33 -9.86 17.69 5.94
CA MET A 33 -9.88 16.46 6.75
C MET A 33 -8.60 15.64 6.56
N SER A 34 -8.32 14.75 7.51
CA SER A 34 -7.24 13.77 7.41
C SER A 34 -7.51 12.76 6.29
N ILE A 35 -6.46 12.27 5.64
CA ILE A 35 -6.58 11.13 4.72
C ILE A 35 -7.19 9.89 5.41
N MET A 36 -6.98 9.73 6.73
CA MET A 36 -7.53 8.61 7.51
C MET A 36 -9.04 8.71 7.73
N GLU A 37 -9.65 9.88 7.53
CA GLU A 37 -11.09 10.12 7.66
C GLU A 37 -11.81 10.04 6.31
N MET A 38 -11.07 10.00 5.20
CA MET A 38 -11.63 9.98 3.85
C MET A 38 -12.20 8.62 3.49
N SER A 39 -13.34 8.65 2.82
CA SER A 39 -13.89 7.45 2.19
C SER A 39 -12.96 7.00 1.06
N HIS A 40 -12.67 5.69 0.99
CA HIS A 40 -11.96 5.08 -0.14
C HIS A 40 -12.72 5.19 -1.48
N ARG A 41 -13.94 5.72 -1.46
CA ARG A 41 -14.77 6.00 -2.67
C ARG A 41 -14.74 7.48 -3.05
N SER A 42 -13.97 8.31 -2.36
CA SER A 42 -13.82 9.72 -2.73
C SER A 42 -12.80 9.87 -3.86
N SER A 43 -13.03 10.84 -4.73
CA SER A 43 -12.07 11.14 -5.81
C SER A 43 -10.69 11.53 -5.28
N ILE A 44 -10.64 12.20 -4.13
CA ILE A 44 -9.35 12.57 -3.50
C ILE A 44 -8.57 11.31 -3.09
N PHE A 45 -9.26 10.32 -2.50
CA PHE A 45 -8.60 9.07 -2.14
C PHE A 45 -8.19 8.27 -3.38
N ASP A 46 -9.03 8.25 -4.42
CA ASP A 46 -8.71 7.60 -5.69
C ASP A 46 -7.44 8.20 -6.31
N ASP A 47 -7.30 9.52 -6.30
CA ASP A 47 -6.09 10.20 -6.80
C ASP A 47 -4.84 9.76 -6.03
N VAL A 48 -4.92 9.66 -4.69
CA VAL A 48 -3.82 9.17 -3.85
C VAL A 48 -3.47 7.72 -4.17
N ALA A 49 -4.47 6.86 -4.30
CA ALA A 49 -4.28 5.44 -4.60
C ALA A 49 -3.68 5.23 -6.00
N MET A 50 -4.15 5.98 -6.99
CA MET A 50 -3.63 5.93 -8.36
C MET A 50 -2.20 6.45 -8.45
N THR A 51 -1.89 7.53 -7.74
CA THR A 51 -0.51 8.05 -7.65
C THR A 51 0.41 7.01 -7.03
N ALA A 52 0.03 6.42 -5.90
CA ALA A 52 0.81 5.37 -5.26
C ALA A 52 1.02 4.15 -6.18
N LYS A 53 -0.01 3.74 -6.94
CA LYS A 53 0.11 2.68 -7.94
C LYS A 53 1.12 3.04 -9.02
N GLN A 54 1.07 4.26 -9.54
CA GLN A 54 1.99 4.72 -10.57
C GLN A 54 3.43 4.78 -10.05
N ASP A 55 3.63 5.24 -8.82
CA ASP A 55 4.95 5.26 -8.18
C ASP A 55 5.57 3.86 -8.10
N PHE A 56 4.77 2.82 -7.78
CA PHE A 56 5.23 1.43 -7.80
C PHE A 56 5.65 0.99 -9.20
N ILE A 57 4.85 1.32 -10.22
CA ILE A 57 5.14 0.98 -11.62
C ILE A 57 6.46 1.62 -12.04
N ASP A 58 6.63 2.90 -11.77
CA ASP A 58 7.80 3.67 -12.18
C ASP A 58 9.07 3.24 -11.43
N LEU A 59 8.99 3.11 -10.10
CA LEU A 59 10.15 2.75 -9.27
C LEU A 59 10.65 1.33 -9.53
N LEU A 60 9.76 0.39 -9.83
CA LEU A 60 10.09 -1.01 -10.06
C LEU A 60 10.21 -1.34 -11.55
N ASN A 61 9.98 -0.36 -12.43
CA ASN A 61 9.97 -0.53 -13.88
C ASN A 61 9.08 -1.70 -14.32
N ILE A 62 7.84 -1.71 -13.81
CA ILE A 62 6.86 -2.75 -14.08
C ILE A 62 6.33 -2.60 -15.51
N SER A 63 6.38 -3.67 -16.32
CA SER A 63 5.86 -3.65 -17.69
C SER A 63 4.33 -3.77 -17.71
N ASP A 64 3.75 -3.44 -18.87
CA ASP A 64 2.29 -3.52 -19.11
C ASP A 64 1.71 -4.95 -19.01
N ASP A 65 2.57 -5.97 -18.91
CA ASP A 65 2.15 -7.35 -18.70
C ASP A 65 1.70 -7.65 -17.26
N TYR A 66 1.90 -6.70 -16.34
CA TYR A 66 1.61 -6.84 -14.91
C TYR A 66 0.70 -5.74 -14.39
N ASP A 67 -0.14 -6.09 -13.43
CA ASP A 67 -0.95 -5.14 -12.66
C ASP A 67 -0.45 -5.01 -11.23
N VAL A 68 -0.45 -3.78 -10.70
CA VAL A 68 -0.24 -3.51 -9.27
C VAL A 68 -1.58 -3.43 -8.57
N LEU A 69 -1.78 -4.28 -7.57
CA LEU A 69 -3.01 -4.37 -6.80
C LEU A 69 -2.74 -4.14 -5.31
N PHE A 70 -3.50 -3.25 -4.69
CA PHE A 70 -3.50 -3.07 -3.24
C PHE A 70 -4.58 -3.94 -2.62
N LEU A 71 -4.19 -5.08 -2.02
CA LEU A 71 -5.10 -6.06 -1.46
C LEU A 71 -4.98 -6.12 0.05
N GLN A 72 -6.10 -6.36 0.72
CA GLN A 72 -6.14 -6.58 2.16
C GLN A 72 -5.59 -7.97 2.55
N GLY A 73 -5.34 -8.16 3.85
CA GLY A 73 -5.05 -9.47 4.45
C GLY A 73 -3.58 -9.85 4.52
N GLY A 74 -2.70 -8.99 4.00
CA GLY A 74 -1.26 -9.18 4.05
C GLY A 74 -0.79 -10.51 3.42
N ALA A 75 0.41 -10.96 3.78
CA ALA A 75 0.98 -12.20 3.27
C ALA A 75 0.14 -13.45 3.61
N THR A 76 -0.51 -13.47 4.77
CA THR A 76 -1.36 -14.59 5.19
C THR A 76 -2.48 -14.86 4.19
N HIS A 77 -3.14 -13.81 3.71
CA HIS A 77 -4.21 -13.94 2.71
C HIS A 77 -3.67 -14.38 1.35
N GLN A 78 -2.45 -13.95 0.98
CA GLN A 78 -1.82 -14.35 -0.28
C GLN A 78 -1.58 -15.86 -0.35
N PHE A 79 -1.20 -16.50 0.76
CA PHE A 79 -1.05 -17.96 0.85
C PHE A 79 -2.36 -18.72 0.58
N SER A 80 -3.50 -18.07 0.74
CA SER A 80 -4.80 -18.65 0.37
C SER A 80 -5.24 -18.25 -1.03
N MET A 81 -5.11 -16.97 -1.37
CA MET A 81 -5.59 -16.44 -2.65
C MET A 81 -4.83 -17.00 -3.86
N ILE A 82 -3.51 -17.18 -3.74
CA ILE A 82 -2.70 -17.71 -4.85
C ILE A 82 -3.14 -19.13 -5.22
N PRO A 83 -3.14 -20.11 -4.29
CA PRO A 83 -3.60 -21.46 -4.66
C PRO A 83 -5.07 -21.51 -5.07
N MET A 84 -5.96 -20.71 -4.46
CA MET A 84 -7.37 -20.67 -4.85
C MET A 84 -7.60 -20.22 -6.29
N ASN A 85 -6.70 -19.38 -6.84
CA ASN A 85 -6.81 -18.88 -8.19
C ASN A 85 -6.02 -19.68 -9.22
N PHE A 86 -4.92 -20.31 -8.83
CA PHE A 86 -3.96 -20.90 -9.77
C PHE A 86 -3.76 -22.39 -9.62
N SER A 87 -4.21 -23.03 -8.51
CA SER A 87 -4.04 -24.48 -8.33
C SER A 87 -5.26 -25.25 -8.81
N SER A 88 -5.00 -26.43 -9.33
CA SER A 88 -5.98 -27.47 -9.63
C SER A 88 -6.14 -28.44 -8.46
N LYS A 89 -7.10 -29.40 -8.56
CA LYS A 89 -7.34 -30.39 -7.51
C LYS A 89 -6.18 -31.36 -7.28
N ASP A 90 -5.30 -31.49 -8.28
CA ASP A 90 -4.21 -32.45 -8.28
C ASP A 90 -2.86 -31.81 -7.92
N ASP A 91 -2.84 -30.48 -7.69
CA ASP A 91 -1.64 -29.76 -7.29
C ASP A 91 -1.41 -29.91 -5.77
N SER A 92 -0.15 -30.05 -5.38
CA SER A 92 0.29 -30.00 -3.98
C SER A 92 0.91 -28.63 -3.70
N ALA A 93 0.47 -27.99 -2.63
CA ALA A 93 1.01 -26.72 -2.14
C ALA A 93 1.89 -26.92 -0.91
#